data_08514b177712ef801bb1632765107bd9
#
_entry.id   08514b177712ef801bb1632765107bd9
#
_cell.length_a   1.000
_cell.length_b   1.000
_cell.length_c   1.000
_cell.angle_alpha   90.00
_cell.angle_beta   90.00
_cell.angle_gamma   90.00
#
_symmetry.space_group_name_H-M   'P 1'
#
loop_
_entity.id
_entity.type
_entity.pdbx_description
1 polymer ?
#
loop_
_entity_poly.entity_id
_entity_poly.type
_entity_poly.pdbx_seq_one_letter_code
_entity_poly.pdbx_strand_id
1 'polypeptide(L)'
;YDNEIERIEGEFENGDILRVEDFDGYPLGCGFINTRSKITVRMMTRKKDTVVDDAFIEMRVRDAWEYRKTTVDTSSCRLIFGEADFLPGIVIDKFSDVLVVESLALGIDCLKPVILDKLKKVLAEDGISIRGVYERSDAKVRLQEGMERVKGFIGEPFDTKVEIVENGVRYMVDVQDGQK
;
A
#
# COMPACT_ATOMS: atom_id res chain seq x y z
N TYR A 1 3.34 -12.94 -14.63
CA TYR A 1 4.71 -13.36 -14.36
C TYR A 1 5.62 -13.06 -15.55
N ASP A 2 6.93 -13.15 -15.37
CA ASP A 2 7.95 -12.92 -16.40
C ASP A 2 7.73 -13.79 -17.65
N ASN A 3 7.36 -15.03 -17.49
CA ASN A 3 7.11 -16.01 -18.55
C ASN A 3 5.78 -15.82 -19.29
N GLU A 4 4.92 -14.91 -18.87
CA GLU A 4 3.64 -14.58 -19.51
C GLU A 4 3.73 -13.31 -20.35
N ILE A 5 4.88 -12.63 -20.37
CA ILE A 5 5.10 -11.39 -21.12
C ILE A 5 5.82 -11.71 -22.42
N GLU A 6 5.18 -11.44 -23.54
CA GLU A 6 5.77 -11.61 -24.87
C GLU A 6 6.75 -10.49 -25.19
N ARG A 7 6.33 -9.24 -24.94
CA ARG A 7 7.14 -8.04 -25.23
C ARG A 7 6.73 -6.89 -24.32
N ILE A 8 7.64 -5.92 -24.20
CA ILE A 8 7.40 -4.64 -23.54
C ILE A 8 7.75 -3.56 -24.58
N GLU A 9 6.85 -2.61 -24.80
CA GLU A 9 7.02 -1.55 -25.79
C GLU A 9 7.18 -0.20 -25.10
N GLY A 10 8.01 0.68 -25.71
CA GLY A 10 8.29 2.02 -25.21
C GLY A 10 9.43 2.08 -24.19
N GLU A 11 9.75 3.29 -23.79
CA GLU A 11 10.71 3.56 -22.72
C GLU A 11 9.99 3.51 -21.36
N PHE A 12 10.59 2.87 -20.38
CA PHE A 12 10.06 2.78 -19.02
C PHE A 12 11.17 2.62 -17.98
N GLU A 13 10.85 2.98 -16.77
CA GLU A 13 11.63 2.65 -15.59
C GLU A 13 10.88 1.64 -14.70
N ASN A 14 11.62 0.85 -13.93
CA ASN A 14 10.99 -0.05 -12.96
C ASN A 14 10.22 0.78 -11.92
N GLY A 15 8.96 0.44 -11.72
CA GLY A 15 8.01 1.17 -10.88
C GLY A 15 6.96 1.96 -11.67
N ASP A 16 7.17 2.18 -12.96
CA ASP A 16 6.22 2.89 -13.83
C ASP A 16 4.90 2.14 -13.98
N ILE A 17 3.84 2.90 -14.20
CA ILE A 17 2.52 2.39 -14.54
C ILE A 17 2.45 2.17 -16.05
N LEU A 18 2.19 0.94 -16.45
CA LEU A 18 2.04 0.54 -17.84
C LEU A 18 0.63 0.05 -18.13
N ARG A 19 0.20 0.26 -19.38
CA ARG A 19 -0.96 -0.42 -19.92
C ARG A 19 -0.60 -1.88 -20.23
N VAL A 20 -1.51 -2.77 -19.91
CA VAL A 20 -1.37 -4.21 -20.17
C VAL A 20 -2.41 -4.61 -21.22
N GLU A 21 -1.95 -5.33 -22.22
CA GLU A 21 -2.76 -5.84 -23.30
C GLU A 21 -2.56 -7.35 -23.45
N ASP A 22 -3.54 -8.03 -24.05
CA ASP A 22 -3.34 -9.42 -24.49
C ASP A 22 -2.56 -9.48 -25.82
N PHE A 23 -2.32 -10.68 -26.33
CA PHE A 23 -1.54 -10.92 -27.56
C PHE A 23 -2.22 -10.36 -28.82
N ASP A 24 -3.52 -10.11 -28.78
CA ASP A 24 -4.29 -9.53 -29.87
C ASP A 24 -4.41 -7.98 -29.74
N GLY A 25 -3.79 -7.39 -28.72
CA GLY A 25 -3.81 -5.94 -28.44
C GLY A 25 -5.06 -5.49 -27.69
N TYR A 26 -5.84 -6.41 -27.12
CA TYR A 26 -6.99 -6.04 -26.31
C TYR A 26 -6.53 -5.56 -24.91
N PRO A 27 -6.96 -4.37 -24.45
CA PRO A 27 -6.51 -3.82 -23.17
C PRO A 27 -7.08 -4.60 -21.98
N LEU A 28 -6.19 -5.12 -21.14
CA LEU A 28 -6.50 -5.85 -19.91
C LEU A 28 -6.54 -4.94 -18.67
N GLY A 29 -5.98 -3.72 -18.75
CA GLY A 29 -5.92 -2.76 -17.68
C GLY A 29 -4.56 -2.08 -17.54
N CYS A 30 -4.24 -1.60 -16.33
CA CYS A 30 -2.97 -0.96 -16.00
C CYS A 30 -2.36 -1.56 -14.74
N GLY A 31 -1.03 -1.56 -14.66
CA GLY A 31 -0.29 -2.04 -13.51
C GLY A 31 1.13 -1.48 -13.50
N PHE A 32 1.83 -1.60 -12.40
CA PHE A 32 3.22 -1.22 -12.34
C PHE A 32 4.15 -2.37 -12.73
N ILE A 33 5.25 -2.00 -13.38
CA ILE A 33 6.27 -2.93 -13.85
C ILE A 33 7.49 -2.97 -12.93
N ASN A 34 8.05 -4.16 -12.76
CA ASN A 34 9.39 -4.36 -12.20
C ASN A 34 10.04 -5.60 -12.83
N THR A 35 10.98 -5.39 -13.73
CA THR A 35 11.70 -6.47 -14.46
C THR A 35 12.68 -7.24 -13.59
N ARG A 36 12.95 -6.80 -12.35
CA ARG A 36 13.75 -7.54 -11.37
C ARG A 36 12.91 -8.56 -10.60
N SER A 37 11.60 -8.38 -10.59
CA SER A 37 10.66 -9.26 -9.89
C SER A 37 10.18 -10.39 -10.80
N LYS A 38 9.97 -11.59 -10.26
CA LYS A 38 9.29 -12.69 -10.95
C LYS A 38 7.82 -12.35 -11.27
N ILE A 39 7.20 -11.48 -10.46
CA ILE A 39 5.89 -10.89 -10.76
C ILE A 39 6.17 -9.55 -11.43
N THR A 40 6.53 -9.62 -12.70
CA THR A 40 7.02 -8.48 -13.47
C THR A 40 5.98 -7.36 -13.59
N VAL A 41 4.69 -7.69 -13.70
CA VAL A 41 3.62 -6.69 -13.69
C VAL A 41 2.60 -7.03 -12.60
N ARG A 42 2.29 -6.04 -11.77
CA ARG A 42 1.21 -6.11 -10.78
C ARG A 42 0.07 -5.19 -11.19
N MET A 43 -1.08 -5.79 -11.47
CA MET A 43 -2.26 -5.06 -11.94
C MET A 43 -2.85 -4.18 -10.84
N MET A 44 -3.01 -2.89 -11.12
CA MET A 44 -3.71 -1.91 -10.27
C MET A 44 -5.20 -1.82 -10.62
N THR A 45 -5.53 -2.02 -11.89
CA THR A 45 -6.91 -2.01 -12.37
C THR A 45 -7.05 -2.90 -13.59
N ARG A 46 -8.22 -3.51 -13.75
CA ARG A 46 -8.62 -4.25 -14.95
C ARG A 46 -9.54 -3.43 -15.88
N LYS A 47 -9.79 -2.17 -15.55
CA LYS A 47 -10.57 -1.27 -16.39
C LYS A 47 -9.65 -0.60 -17.40
N LYS A 48 -9.91 -0.82 -18.69
CA LYS A 48 -9.03 -0.44 -19.80
C LYS A 48 -8.73 1.07 -19.92
N ASP A 49 -9.67 1.92 -19.53
CA ASP A 49 -9.56 3.37 -19.72
C ASP A 49 -9.26 4.09 -18.39
N THR A 50 -8.79 3.39 -17.38
CA THR A 50 -8.48 3.98 -16.08
C THR A 50 -7.04 4.52 -16.08
N VAL A 51 -6.90 5.78 -15.72
CA VAL A 51 -5.61 6.39 -15.40
C VAL A 51 -5.33 6.15 -13.91
N VAL A 52 -4.15 5.65 -13.59
CA VAL A 52 -3.69 5.48 -12.21
C VAL A 52 -2.99 6.77 -11.79
N ASP A 53 -3.78 7.71 -11.30
CA ASP A 53 -3.38 9.02 -10.80
C ASP A 53 -3.73 9.20 -9.32
N ASP A 54 -3.52 10.39 -8.80
CA ASP A 54 -3.86 10.75 -7.41
C ASP A 54 -5.33 10.52 -7.07
N ALA A 55 -6.24 10.79 -8.01
CA ALA A 55 -7.68 10.59 -7.80
C ALA A 55 -8.03 9.09 -7.73
N PHE A 56 -7.37 8.28 -8.55
CA PHE A 56 -7.49 6.83 -8.47
C PHE A 56 -6.98 6.28 -7.13
N ILE A 57 -5.83 6.74 -6.65
CA ILE A 57 -5.29 6.34 -5.34
C ILE A 57 -6.23 6.77 -4.22
N GLU A 58 -6.73 8.02 -4.24
CA GLU A 58 -7.70 8.50 -3.24
C GLU A 58 -8.97 7.65 -3.23
N MET A 59 -9.49 7.27 -4.38
CA MET A 59 -10.65 6.38 -4.49
C MET A 59 -10.36 5.03 -3.83
N ARG A 60 -9.23 4.39 -4.13
CA ARG A 60 -8.86 3.08 -3.55
C ARG A 60 -8.72 3.13 -2.04
N VAL A 61 -8.08 4.16 -1.53
CA VAL A 61 -7.91 4.40 -0.09
C VAL A 61 -9.26 4.62 0.58
N ARG A 62 -10.14 5.41 -0.04
CA ARG A 62 -11.50 5.66 0.44
C ARG A 62 -12.34 4.39 0.47
N ASP A 63 -12.33 3.61 -0.61
CA ASP A 63 -13.04 2.33 -0.68
C ASP A 63 -12.59 1.37 0.44
N ALA A 64 -11.28 1.28 0.68
CA ALA A 64 -10.73 0.47 1.76
C ALA A 64 -11.20 0.96 3.14
N TRP A 65 -11.17 2.27 3.39
CA TRP A 65 -11.64 2.85 4.65
C TRP A 65 -13.14 2.64 4.86
N GLU A 66 -13.98 2.94 3.85
CA GLU A 66 -15.44 2.72 3.94
C GLU A 66 -15.77 1.26 4.25
N TYR A 67 -15.06 0.32 3.62
CA TYR A 67 -15.23 -1.10 3.90
C TYR A 67 -14.89 -1.43 5.37
N ARG A 68 -13.79 -0.91 5.92
CA ARG A 68 -13.40 -1.13 7.33
C ARG A 68 -14.43 -0.60 8.30
N LYS A 69 -15.01 0.56 8.04
CA LYS A 69 -16.09 1.13 8.87
C LYS A 69 -17.31 0.20 9.03
N THR A 70 -17.55 -0.67 8.05
CA THR A 70 -18.68 -1.59 8.06
C THR A 70 -18.36 -2.99 8.62
N THR A 71 -17.09 -3.33 8.76
CA THR A 71 -16.67 -4.73 9.01
C THR A 71 -15.87 -4.95 10.28
N VAL A 72 -15.18 -3.92 10.79
CA VAL A 72 -14.27 -4.07 11.94
C VAL A 72 -14.35 -2.87 12.88
N ASP A 73 -13.79 -3.02 14.09
CA ASP A 73 -13.50 -1.88 14.95
C ASP A 73 -12.35 -1.08 14.36
N THR A 74 -12.64 0.16 14.00
CA THR A 74 -11.69 1.06 13.32
C THR A 74 -10.75 1.79 14.27
N SER A 75 -10.89 1.61 15.59
CA SER A 75 -9.94 2.18 16.56
C SER A 75 -8.52 1.63 16.34
N SER A 76 -8.40 0.34 16.04
CA SER A 76 -7.16 -0.32 15.63
C SER A 76 -7.48 -1.46 14.67
N CYS A 77 -7.01 -1.36 13.44
CA CYS A 77 -7.34 -2.33 12.40
C CYS A 77 -6.35 -2.29 11.24
N ARG A 78 -6.36 -3.33 10.41
CA ARG A 78 -5.71 -3.30 9.10
C ARG A 78 -6.53 -2.44 8.15
N LEU A 79 -6.02 -1.25 7.81
CA LEU A 79 -6.68 -0.31 6.90
C LEU A 79 -6.57 -0.73 5.44
N ILE A 80 -5.35 -1.09 5.01
CA ILE A 80 -5.07 -1.52 3.64
C ILE A 80 -4.41 -2.88 3.69
N PHE A 81 -4.92 -3.80 2.87
CA PHE A 81 -4.43 -5.18 2.78
C PHE A 81 -4.12 -5.57 1.33
N GLY A 82 -3.14 -4.92 0.74
CA GLY A 82 -2.57 -5.29 -0.55
C GLY A 82 -3.59 -5.50 -1.65
N GLU A 83 -3.54 -6.65 -2.26
CA GLU A 83 -4.38 -7.08 -3.38
C GLU A 83 -5.87 -7.10 -3.03
N ALA A 84 -6.23 -7.35 -1.77
CA ALA A 84 -7.62 -7.36 -1.32
C ALA A 84 -8.28 -5.96 -1.43
N ASP A 85 -7.49 -4.91 -1.30
CA ASP A 85 -7.94 -3.52 -1.44
C ASP A 85 -7.48 -2.89 -2.77
N PHE A 86 -7.03 -3.71 -3.72
CA PHE A 86 -6.55 -3.27 -5.03
C PHE A 86 -5.37 -2.28 -4.99
N LEU A 87 -4.55 -2.39 -3.95
CA LEU A 87 -3.28 -1.68 -3.77
C LEU A 87 -2.17 -2.72 -3.56
N PRO A 88 -1.78 -3.48 -4.61
CA PRO A 88 -0.97 -4.68 -4.49
C PRO A 88 0.40 -4.39 -3.91
N GLY A 89 0.76 -5.16 -2.88
CA GLY A 89 2.09 -5.11 -2.26
C GLY A 89 2.26 -4.06 -1.16
N ILE A 90 1.20 -3.38 -0.70
CA ILE A 90 1.25 -2.51 0.48
C ILE A 90 0.28 -2.98 1.56
N VAL A 91 0.73 -2.94 2.81
CA VAL A 91 -0.11 -3.17 3.98
C VAL A 91 0.00 -1.94 4.88
N ILE A 92 -1.14 -1.44 5.36
CA ILE A 92 -1.17 -0.34 6.33
C ILE A 92 -2.08 -0.73 7.48
N ASP A 93 -1.49 -0.83 8.66
CA ASP A 93 -2.19 -1.07 9.90
C ASP A 93 -2.33 0.24 10.69
N LYS A 94 -3.51 0.46 11.28
CA LYS A 94 -3.79 1.58 12.19
C LYS A 94 -3.80 1.06 13.62
N PHE A 95 -3.02 1.68 14.48
CA PHE A 95 -2.99 1.48 15.93
C PHE A 95 -3.35 2.81 16.59
N SER A 96 -4.62 2.96 17.02
CA SER A 96 -5.14 4.20 17.56
C SER A 96 -4.90 5.39 16.59
N ASP A 97 -3.98 6.30 16.89
CA ASP A 97 -3.61 7.47 16.10
C ASP A 97 -2.29 7.33 15.31
N VAL A 98 -1.78 6.10 15.18
CA VAL A 98 -0.52 5.79 14.48
C VAL A 98 -0.78 4.85 13.31
N LEU A 99 -0.11 5.07 12.18
CA LEU A 99 -0.07 4.15 11.06
C LEU A 99 1.25 3.39 11.02
N VAL A 100 1.18 2.10 10.74
CA VAL A 100 2.33 1.25 10.43
C VAL A 100 2.20 0.78 8.99
N VAL A 101 3.19 1.10 8.17
CA VAL A 101 3.20 0.77 6.75
C VAL A 101 4.26 -0.26 6.43
N GLU A 102 3.90 -1.24 5.60
CA GLU A 102 4.80 -2.20 4.98
C GLU A 102 4.60 -2.17 3.46
N SER A 103 5.66 -1.90 2.73
CA SER A 103 5.66 -1.89 1.26
C SER A 103 6.58 -2.99 0.75
N LEU A 104 6.07 -3.88 -0.10
CA LEU A 104 6.73 -5.12 -0.51
C LEU A 104 7.03 -5.18 -2.01
N ALA A 105 6.54 -4.24 -2.81
CA ALA A 105 6.74 -4.19 -4.26
C ALA A 105 7.19 -2.79 -4.70
N LEU A 106 8.06 -2.71 -5.72
CA LEU A 106 8.71 -1.45 -6.09
C LEU A 106 7.72 -0.39 -6.54
N GLY A 107 6.77 -0.70 -7.44
CA GLY A 107 5.83 0.30 -7.94
C GLY A 107 4.94 0.87 -6.86
N ILE A 108 4.47 0.05 -5.91
CA ILE A 108 3.68 0.55 -4.79
C ILE A 108 4.54 1.33 -3.77
N ASP A 109 5.83 1.00 -3.66
CA ASP A 109 6.78 1.76 -2.84
C ASP A 109 6.96 3.19 -3.37
N CYS A 110 7.02 3.35 -4.70
CA CYS A 110 7.02 4.65 -5.36
C CYS A 110 5.73 5.44 -5.09
N LEU A 111 4.57 4.77 -5.03
CA LEU A 111 3.28 5.39 -4.75
C LEU A 111 2.99 5.60 -3.25
N LYS A 112 3.79 5.02 -2.37
CA LYS A 112 3.60 5.08 -0.90
C LYS A 112 3.40 6.50 -0.36
N PRO A 113 4.16 7.53 -0.77
CA PRO A 113 3.93 8.89 -0.27
C PRO A 113 2.53 9.41 -0.61
N VAL A 114 2.05 9.18 -1.84
CA VAL A 114 0.71 9.58 -2.29
C VAL A 114 -0.36 8.81 -1.52
N ILE A 115 -0.19 7.50 -1.35
CA ILE A 115 -1.12 6.65 -0.60
C ILE A 115 -1.27 7.15 0.83
N LEU A 116 -0.16 7.45 1.53
CA LEU A 116 -0.18 7.95 2.90
C LEU A 116 -0.81 9.34 3.01
N ASP A 117 -0.56 10.23 2.05
CA ASP A 117 -1.19 11.56 1.99
C ASP A 117 -2.72 11.43 1.85
N LYS A 118 -3.17 10.66 0.84
CA LYS A 118 -4.61 10.44 0.62
C LYS A 118 -5.28 9.74 1.79
N LEU A 119 -4.60 8.76 2.43
CA LEU A 119 -5.13 8.06 3.60
C LEU A 119 -5.32 9.02 4.78
N LYS A 120 -4.32 9.86 5.09
CA LYS A 120 -4.46 10.85 6.16
C LYS A 120 -5.59 11.84 5.87
N LYS A 121 -5.74 12.29 4.62
CA LYS A 121 -6.85 13.16 4.19
C LYS A 121 -8.20 12.49 4.41
N VAL A 122 -8.39 11.26 3.94
CA VAL A 122 -9.64 10.51 4.07
C VAL A 122 -10.00 10.27 5.53
N LEU A 123 -9.02 9.92 6.38
CA LEU A 123 -9.24 9.74 7.82
C LEU A 123 -9.62 11.06 8.52
N ALA A 124 -9.01 12.17 8.10
CA ALA A 124 -9.30 13.50 8.67
C ALA A 124 -10.72 13.97 8.35
N GLU A 125 -11.32 13.58 7.23
CA GLU A 125 -12.73 13.87 6.91
C GLU A 125 -13.70 13.25 7.94
N ASP A 126 -13.32 12.10 8.54
CA ASP A 126 -14.06 11.46 9.63
C ASP A 126 -13.56 11.87 11.03
N GLY A 127 -12.79 12.97 11.12
CA GLY A 127 -12.30 13.51 12.38
C GLY A 127 -11.14 12.73 13.01
N ILE A 128 -10.50 11.82 12.28
CA ILE A 128 -9.37 11.01 12.75
C ILE A 128 -8.07 11.71 12.41
N SER A 129 -7.31 12.12 13.44
CA SER A 129 -5.99 12.68 13.28
C SER A 129 -4.92 11.61 13.48
N ILE A 130 -3.98 11.50 12.55
CA ILE A 130 -2.84 10.59 12.62
C ILE A 130 -1.63 11.35 13.14
N ARG A 131 -1.14 10.94 14.31
CA ARG A 131 0.01 11.49 15.00
C ARG A 131 1.34 11.19 14.30
N GLY A 132 1.44 9.98 13.71
CA GLY A 132 2.68 9.59 13.06
C GLY A 132 2.56 8.34 12.21
N VAL A 133 3.59 8.10 11.41
CA VAL A 133 3.71 6.92 10.55
C VAL A 133 5.04 6.23 10.81
N TYR A 134 5.01 4.93 11.02
CA TYR A 134 6.20 4.09 11.16
C TYR A 134 6.28 3.08 10.03
N GLU A 135 7.42 3.00 9.36
CA GLU A 135 7.64 2.03 8.28
C GLU A 135 8.28 0.75 8.82
N ARG A 136 7.74 -0.39 8.43
CA ARG A 136 8.27 -1.73 8.71
C ARG A 136 8.41 -2.53 7.41
N SER A 137 9.06 -1.95 6.44
CA SER A 137 9.37 -2.54 5.13
C SER A 137 10.69 -3.30 5.17
N ASP A 138 10.89 -4.17 6.19
CA ASP A 138 12.13 -4.89 6.42
C ASP A 138 12.07 -6.38 6.02
N ALA A 139 11.02 -6.79 5.29
CA ALA A 139 10.88 -8.14 4.77
C ALA A 139 11.91 -8.45 3.67
N LYS A 140 12.40 -9.71 3.64
CA LYS A 140 13.42 -10.16 2.68
C LYS A 140 12.96 -10.09 1.22
N VAL A 141 11.67 -10.14 0.96
CA VAL A 141 11.09 -10.06 -0.39
C VAL A 141 11.45 -8.76 -1.09
N ARG A 142 11.67 -7.66 -0.37
CA ARG A 142 12.10 -6.38 -0.95
C ARG A 142 13.42 -6.48 -1.73
N LEU A 143 14.34 -7.32 -1.28
CA LEU A 143 15.61 -7.57 -1.98
C LEU A 143 15.38 -8.22 -3.37
N GLN A 144 14.34 -9.05 -3.49
CA GLN A 144 13.95 -9.67 -4.76
C GLN A 144 13.28 -8.67 -5.72
N GLU A 145 12.68 -7.62 -5.16
CA GLU A 145 12.12 -6.49 -5.91
C GLU A 145 13.19 -5.43 -6.27
N GLY A 146 14.44 -5.63 -5.87
CA GLY A 146 15.54 -4.68 -6.07
C GLY A 146 15.53 -3.48 -5.14
N MET A 147 14.83 -3.58 -4.01
CA MET A 147 14.73 -2.54 -2.98
C MET A 147 15.52 -2.90 -1.74
N GLU A 148 15.95 -1.89 -1.01
CA GLU A 148 16.53 -2.08 0.32
C GLU A 148 15.45 -2.37 1.37
N ARG A 149 15.86 -3.02 2.46
CA ARG A 149 15.02 -3.19 3.64
C ARG A 149 15.01 -1.89 4.44
N VAL A 150 13.83 -1.41 4.80
CA VAL A 150 13.64 -0.13 5.51
C VAL A 150 12.83 -0.33 6.77
N LYS A 151 13.27 0.30 7.87
CA LYS A 151 12.54 0.38 9.13
C LYS A 151 12.80 1.76 9.75
N GLY A 152 11.74 2.51 10.11
CA GLY A 152 11.90 3.82 10.69
C GLY A 152 10.67 4.71 10.60
N PHE A 153 10.82 5.93 11.06
CA PHE A 153 9.77 6.95 10.99
C PHE A 153 9.64 7.52 9.59
N ILE A 154 8.40 7.76 9.15
CA ILE A 154 8.10 8.58 7.99
C ILE A 154 7.62 9.93 8.50
N GLY A 155 8.47 10.95 8.38
CA GLY A 155 8.28 12.27 8.97
C GLY A 155 8.88 12.37 10.38
N GLU A 156 8.25 13.15 11.26
CA GLU A 156 8.76 13.40 12.59
C GLU A 156 8.67 12.17 13.51
N PRO A 157 9.69 11.92 14.34
CA PRO A 157 9.66 10.85 15.35
C PRO A 157 8.56 11.09 16.40
N PHE A 158 8.01 9.99 16.90
CA PHE A 158 6.97 9.98 17.94
C PHE A 158 7.19 8.83 18.94
N ASP A 159 6.46 8.81 20.05
CA ASP A 159 6.48 7.68 20.98
C ASP A 159 5.83 6.46 20.32
N THR A 160 6.61 5.38 20.15
CA THR A 160 6.22 4.16 19.46
C THR A 160 5.28 3.27 20.28
N LYS A 161 5.15 3.55 21.59
CA LYS A 161 4.21 2.87 22.45
C LYS A 161 2.81 3.46 22.30
N VAL A 162 1.88 2.63 21.87
CA VAL A 162 0.50 3.01 21.56
C VAL A 162 -0.46 2.16 22.38
N GLU A 163 -1.37 2.80 23.11
CA GLU A 163 -2.47 2.09 23.76
C GLU A 163 -3.55 1.77 22.72
N ILE A 164 -3.94 0.52 22.65
CA ILE A 164 -5.07 0.03 21.85
C ILE A 164 -6.08 -0.68 22.73
N VAL A 165 -7.31 -0.75 22.24
CA VAL A 165 -8.38 -1.52 22.89
C VAL A 165 -8.86 -2.59 21.92
N GLU A 166 -8.86 -3.84 22.33
CA GLU A 166 -9.39 -4.95 21.56
C GLU A 166 -10.29 -5.81 22.45
N ASN A 167 -11.54 -6.01 22.04
CA ASN A 167 -12.55 -6.74 22.81
C ASN A 167 -12.72 -6.24 24.28
N GLY A 168 -12.57 -4.93 24.51
CA GLY A 168 -12.68 -4.29 25.81
C GLY A 168 -11.42 -4.44 26.69
N VAL A 169 -10.37 -5.09 26.22
CA VAL A 169 -9.08 -5.20 26.88
C VAL A 169 -8.10 -4.17 26.33
N ARG A 170 -7.40 -3.48 27.23
CA ARG A 170 -6.35 -2.51 26.86
C ARG A 170 -5.00 -3.19 26.72
N TYR A 171 -4.30 -2.88 25.62
CA TYR A 171 -2.94 -3.34 25.35
C TYR A 171 -2.03 -2.16 25.06
N MET A 172 -0.79 -2.26 25.49
CA MET A 172 0.27 -1.39 25.04
C MET A 172 1.04 -2.09 23.90
N VAL A 173 0.97 -1.55 22.73
CA VAL A 173 1.68 -2.04 21.54
C VAL A 173 2.87 -1.14 21.26
N ASP A 174 4.05 -1.72 21.06
CA ASP A 174 5.20 -1.00 20.52
C ASP A 174 5.26 -1.23 19.01
N VAL A 175 4.95 -0.19 18.23
CA VAL A 175 4.90 -0.29 16.77
C VAL A 175 6.27 -0.45 16.13
N GLN A 176 7.33 -0.13 16.86
CA GLN A 176 8.72 -0.33 16.43
C GLN A 176 9.18 -1.77 16.63
N ASP A 177 8.99 -2.33 17.84
CA ASP A 177 9.61 -3.58 18.25
C ASP A 177 8.59 -4.71 18.54
N GLY A 178 7.30 -4.38 18.56
CA GLY A 178 6.21 -5.35 18.71
C GLY A 178 6.12 -6.34 17.55
N GLN A 179 5.58 -7.52 17.81
CA GLN A 179 5.25 -8.47 16.75
C GLN A 179 4.09 -7.91 15.89
N LYS A 180 4.17 -8.21 14.57
CA LYS A 180 3.05 -8.01 13.64
C LYS A 180 2.04 -9.11 13.79
#